data_8c89d4060f48d0ca6b1bba9a65b4e6ce
#
_entry.id   8c89d4060f48d0ca6b1bba9a65b4e6ce
#
_cell.length_a   1.000
_cell.length_b   1.000
_cell.length_c   1.000
_cell.angle_alpha   90.00
_cell.angle_beta   90.00
_cell.angle_gamma   90.00
#
_symmetry.space_group_name_H-M   'P 1'
#
loop_
_entity.id
_entity.type
_entity.pdbx_description
1 polymer ?
#
loop_
_entity_poly.entity_id
_entity_poly.type
_entity_poly.pdbx_seq_one_letter_code
_entity_poly.pdbx_strand_id
1 'polypeptide(L)'
;MKVVFYSTNSNEFDGNVMHYRTFPPCREQFVKLVSSFPEHRFAVVTQLPGMFLLDVCGSSVQEKADGVEYIITQKQSAEDIASDILSLNPDVAVACTFWTAPFDWLGIKDALVADILRDYGIHTLCNSSSFEADCFDKQRTHLLLERLGIRTAKSVYVHHEQFWAERNHRDVRVNCYKEYVFSRLRSLRYPVVIKDTVGLSSYGMEVAKTFAQAKAFLLSKKNGSDRVVEEYISGFQFGAEVYGSAGNYAVCGPFLFSVNQYGITSPKQSVKAGPVDNARFEPEKLRSLLLRVSNACGVCGVAQFDLVFDPAEREWYVLEINPRLSGMSNAAACAYGASPLSLLLSPPHKCPPKMVMAFKFPLLSDEVLQKLYEFPSVLHVSQTENEAARQRRECGFCEVIFGGRNSPCELRSDLEKLASSFPDVIEPAFYNNAVEMLGMM
;
A
#
# COMPACT_ATOMS: atom_id res chain seq x y z
N MET A 1 -4.77 -21.10 20.33
CA MET A 1 -3.64 -20.12 20.47
C MET A 1 -4.22 -18.76 20.86
N LYS A 2 -3.44 -17.93 21.59
CA LYS A 2 -3.77 -16.53 21.81
C LYS A 2 -3.08 -15.67 20.75
N VAL A 3 -3.85 -15.02 19.90
CA VAL A 3 -3.40 -14.17 18.80
C VAL A 3 -3.64 -12.72 19.19
N VAL A 4 -2.58 -11.91 19.18
CA VAL A 4 -2.66 -10.49 19.48
C VAL A 4 -2.40 -9.69 18.21
N PHE A 5 -3.42 -8.98 17.73
CA PHE A 5 -3.26 -7.97 16.68
C PHE A 5 -2.79 -6.67 17.29
N TYR A 6 -1.85 -6.01 16.65
CA TYR A 6 -1.38 -4.71 17.12
C TYR A 6 -1.13 -3.74 15.96
N SER A 7 -1.30 -2.47 16.28
CA SER A 7 -0.93 -1.36 15.41
C SER A 7 -0.31 -0.25 16.25
N THR A 8 0.82 0.26 15.81
CA THR A 8 1.48 1.42 16.42
C THR A 8 0.97 2.75 15.83
N ASN A 9 -0.02 2.67 14.94
CA ASN A 9 -0.58 3.81 14.27
C ASN A 9 -1.65 4.52 15.11
N SER A 10 -1.45 5.81 15.36
CA SER A 10 -2.50 6.70 15.84
C SER A 10 -3.14 7.46 14.68
N ASN A 11 -4.43 7.75 14.78
CA ASN A 11 -5.12 8.60 13.78
C ASN A 11 -4.85 10.10 14.02
N GLU A 12 -4.02 10.46 14.98
CA GLU A 12 -3.66 11.84 15.24
C GLU A 12 -2.35 12.16 14.55
N PHE A 13 -2.36 13.22 13.76
CA PHE A 13 -1.21 13.71 13.05
C PHE A 13 -1.14 15.24 13.11
N ASP A 14 -0.05 15.82 13.62
CA ASP A 14 0.13 17.27 13.81
C ASP A 14 -1.09 17.95 14.49
N GLY A 15 -1.69 17.29 15.49
CA GLY A 15 -2.90 17.77 16.16
C GLY A 15 -4.18 17.63 15.33
N ASN A 16 -4.14 16.93 14.21
CA ASN A 16 -5.29 16.65 13.35
C ASN A 16 -5.68 15.19 13.45
N VAL A 17 -6.97 14.93 13.62
CA VAL A 17 -7.51 13.57 13.67
C VAL A 17 -7.94 13.13 12.28
N MET A 18 -7.49 11.93 11.89
CA MET A 18 -8.00 11.25 10.70
C MET A 18 -9.18 10.37 11.09
N HIS A 19 -10.30 10.56 10.40
CA HIS A 19 -11.48 9.71 10.55
C HIS A 19 -11.43 8.62 9.49
N TYR A 20 -11.57 7.39 9.93
CA TYR A 20 -11.68 6.24 9.04
C TYR A 20 -12.99 5.51 9.30
N ARG A 21 -13.74 5.29 8.22
CA ARG A 21 -14.95 4.47 8.23
C ARG A 21 -14.77 3.31 7.28
N THR A 22 -15.26 2.14 7.67
CA THR A 22 -15.24 0.94 6.84
C THR A 22 -16.57 0.19 6.97
N PHE A 23 -17.03 -0.37 5.86
CA PHE A 23 -18.23 -1.18 5.76
C PHE A 23 -17.86 -2.52 5.09
N PRO A 24 -17.95 -3.70 5.72
CA PRO A 24 -18.46 -3.85 7.10
C PRO A 24 -17.52 -3.21 8.15
N PRO A 25 -18.08 -2.72 9.25
CA PRO A 25 -17.32 -2.15 10.36
C PRO A 25 -16.20 -3.08 10.89
N CYS A 26 -15.14 -2.51 11.46
CA CYS A 26 -14.02 -3.28 12.02
C CYS A 26 -14.49 -4.29 13.09
N ARG A 27 -15.46 -3.91 13.92
CA ARG A 27 -16.10 -4.82 14.87
C ARG A 27 -16.62 -6.09 14.20
N GLU A 28 -17.36 -5.96 13.09
CA GLU A 28 -17.91 -7.10 12.35
C GLU A 28 -16.81 -7.95 11.71
N GLN A 29 -15.71 -7.35 11.28
CA GLN A 29 -14.56 -8.08 10.76
C GLN A 29 -13.94 -8.96 11.86
N PHE A 30 -13.82 -8.46 13.09
CA PHE A 30 -13.37 -9.24 14.24
C PHE A 30 -14.38 -10.30 14.65
N VAL A 31 -15.69 -10.02 14.62
CA VAL A 31 -16.74 -11.03 14.86
C VAL A 31 -16.62 -12.19 13.87
N LYS A 32 -16.42 -11.88 12.58
CA LYS A 32 -16.18 -12.90 11.54
C LYS A 32 -14.88 -13.68 11.80
N LEU A 33 -13.81 -12.98 12.21
CA LEU A 33 -12.53 -13.61 12.55
C LEU A 33 -12.69 -14.62 13.70
N VAL A 34 -13.34 -14.22 14.79
CA VAL A 34 -13.63 -15.11 15.94
C VAL A 34 -14.45 -16.34 15.49
N SER A 35 -15.44 -16.12 14.63
CA SER A 35 -16.28 -17.22 14.10
C SER A 35 -15.51 -18.16 13.19
N SER A 36 -14.56 -17.64 12.41
CA SER A 36 -13.75 -18.42 11.47
C SER A 36 -12.64 -19.23 12.14
N PHE A 37 -12.19 -18.80 13.33
CA PHE A 37 -11.10 -19.43 14.09
C PHE A 37 -11.52 -19.64 15.56
N PRO A 38 -12.55 -20.45 15.82
CA PRO A 38 -13.13 -20.60 17.16
C PRO A 38 -12.17 -21.22 18.19
N GLU A 39 -11.11 -21.88 17.74
CA GLU A 39 -10.05 -22.45 18.58
C GLU A 39 -9.03 -21.41 19.06
N HIS A 40 -9.10 -20.16 18.54
CA HIS A 40 -8.20 -19.08 18.91
C HIS A 40 -8.86 -18.09 19.87
N ARG A 41 -8.05 -17.46 20.70
CA ARG A 41 -8.43 -16.30 21.51
C ARG A 41 -7.77 -15.08 20.90
N PHE A 42 -8.54 -14.01 20.74
CA PHE A 42 -8.06 -12.80 20.09
C PHE A 42 -7.94 -11.65 21.08
N ALA A 43 -6.88 -10.88 20.91
CA ALA A 43 -6.70 -9.61 21.58
C ALA A 43 -6.20 -8.55 20.61
N VAL A 44 -6.42 -7.29 20.95
CA VAL A 44 -6.02 -6.11 20.16
C VAL A 44 -5.27 -5.16 21.07
N VAL A 45 -4.09 -4.73 20.63
CA VAL A 45 -3.35 -3.62 21.23
C VAL A 45 -3.28 -2.48 20.23
N THR A 46 -3.88 -1.34 20.55
CA THR A 46 -3.99 -0.20 19.66
C THR A 46 -3.94 1.12 20.42
N GLN A 47 -3.66 2.19 19.73
CA GLN A 47 -3.73 3.55 20.24
C GLN A 47 -5.12 4.15 20.01
N LEU A 48 -5.45 5.22 20.74
CA LEU A 48 -6.68 5.98 20.57
C LEU A 48 -6.33 7.44 20.27
N PRO A 49 -6.82 8.00 19.17
CA PRO A 49 -7.60 7.35 18.11
C PRO A 49 -6.77 6.33 17.32
N GLY A 50 -7.34 5.15 17.08
CA GLY A 50 -6.71 4.06 16.33
C GLY A 50 -7.36 3.84 14.97
N MET A 51 -6.60 3.34 13.99
CA MET A 51 -7.10 2.98 12.66
C MET A 51 -7.30 1.47 12.55
N PHE A 52 -8.29 1.05 11.79
CA PHE A 52 -8.55 -0.32 11.35
C PHE A 52 -8.89 -1.36 12.42
N LEU A 53 -8.51 -1.15 13.67
CA LEU A 53 -8.78 -2.10 14.74
C LEU A 53 -10.04 -1.76 15.56
N LEU A 54 -10.39 -0.50 15.60
CA LEU A 54 -11.56 0.03 16.28
C LEU A 54 -12.34 0.94 15.33
N ASP A 55 -13.66 0.85 15.36
CA ASP A 55 -14.52 1.81 14.67
C ASP A 55 -14.47 3.13 15.42
N VAL A 56 -13.85 4.13 14.82
CA VAL A 56 -13.82 5.49 15.33
C VAL A 56 -14.86 6.30 14.56
N CYS A 57 -16.05 6.45 15.10
CA CYS A 57 -16.97 7.50 14.68
C CYS A 57 -16.48 8.82 15.27
N GLY A 58 -16.41 9.91 14.49
CA GLY A 58 -15.83 11.22 14.83
C GLY A 58 -16.12 11.85 16.21
N SER A 59 -16.80 11.15 17.08
CA SER A 59 -17.10 11.44 18.48
C SER A 59 -16.43 10.49 19.46
N SER A 60 -15.37 9.81 19.11
CA SER A 60 -14.66 8.86 19.99
C SER A 60 -15.45 7.63 20.49
N VAL A 61 -16.54 7.27 19.83
CA VAL A 61 -17.25 6.03 20.15
C VAL A 61 -16.48 4.86 19.54
N GLN A 62 -16.04 3.94 20.40
CA GLN A 62 -15.34 2.73 20.00
C GLN A 62 -16.28 1.55 20.11
N GLU A 63 -16.44 0.82 19.03
CA GLU A 63 -17.14 -0.44 19.05
C GLU A 63 -16.15 -1.60 19.17
N LYS A 64 -16.28 -2.38 20.23
CA LYS A 64 -15.46 -3.58 20.49
C LYS A 64 -16.25 -4.82 20.07
N ALA A 65 -15.55 -5.79 19.50
CA ALA A 65 -16.14 -7.09 19.21
C ALA A 65 -16.22 -7.94 20.46
N ASP A 66 -17.32 -8.66 20.64
CA ASP A 66 -17.47 -9.62 21.72
C ASP A 66 -16.47 -10.78 21.57
N GLY A 67 -15.89 -11.21 22.68
CA GLY A 67 -14.89 -12.29 22.69
C GLY A 67 -13.48 -11.86 22.28
N VAL A 68 -13.25 -10.55 22.07
CA VAL A 68 -11.93 -9.96 21.80
C VAL A 68 -11.50 -9.10 22.97
N GLU A 69 -10.29 -9.31 23.48
CA GLU A 69 -9.70 -8.49 24.53
C GLU A 69 -9.04 -7.24 23.90
N TYR A 70 -9.22 -6.06 24.50
CA TYR A 70 -8.64 -4.81 23.98
C TYR A 70 -7.78 -4.12 25.02
N ILE A 71 -6.52 -3.83 24.66
CA ILE A 71 -5.66 -2.87 25.34
C ILE A 71 -5.56 -1.62 24.47
N ILE A 72 -6.04 -0.50 25.00
CA ILE A 72 -5.91 0.82 24.37
C ILE A 72 -4.78 1.53 25.10
N THR A 73 -3.66 1.67 24.42
CA THR A 73 -2.44 2.24 24.99
C THR A 73 -2.27 3.70 24.58
N GLN A 74 -1.72 4.51 25.49
CA GLN A 74 -1.22 5.86 25.20
C GLN A 74 0.32 5.88 25.04
N LYS A 75 0.94 4.72 25.16
CA LYS A 75 2.38 4.56 25.06
C LYS A 75 2.85 4.75 23.63
N GLN A 76 4.05 5.31 23.46
CA GLN A 76 4.59 5.68 22.16
C GLN A 76 5.86 4.92 21.77
N SER A 77 6.63 4.41 22.75
CA SER A 77 7.85 3.66 22.43
C SER A 77 7.55 2.24 21.98
N ALA A 78 8.42 1.66 21.16
CA ALA A 78 8.28 0.27 20.73
C ALA A 78 8.38 -0.70 21.93
N GLU A 79 9.24 -0.40 22.90
CA GLU A 79 9.46 -1.18 24.12
C GLU A 79 8.21 -1.21 24.99
N ASP A 80 7.57 -0.07 25.17
CA ASP A 80 6.35 0.03 25.99
C ASP A 80 5.17 -0.70 25.33
N ILE A 81 5.02 -0.60 23.99
CA ILE A 81 3.98 -1.31 23.25
C ILE A 81 4.25 -2.81 23.28
N ALA A 82 5.50 -3.25 23.10
CA ALA A 82 5.87 -4.64 23.24
C ALA A 82 5.56 -5.17 24.65
N SER A 83 5.81 -4.38 25.69
CA SER A 83 5.46 -4.74 27.08
C SER A 83 3.95 -4.94 27.27
N ASP A 84 3.10 -4.08 26.66
CA ASP A 84 1.66 -4.25 26.70
C ASP A 84 1.24 -5.55 25.98
N ILE A 85 1.84 -5.88 24.85
CA ILE A 85 1.59 -7.13 24.12
C ILE A 85 2.03 -8.34 24.96
N LEU A 86 3.24 -8.30 25.55
CA LEU A 86 3.76 -9.38 26.38
C LEU A 86 2.88 -9.65 27.62
N SER A 87 2.26 -8.61 28.20
CA SER A 87 1.33 -8.75 29.33
C SER A 87 0.12 -9.63 29.02
N LEU A 88 -0.22 -9.77 27.74
CA LEU A 88 -1.30 -10.63 27.26
C LEU A 88 -0.87 -12.10 27.09
N ASN A 89 0.39 -12.44 27.28
CA ASN A 89 0.95 -13.78 27.02
C ASN A 89 0.52 -14.35 25.66
N PRO A 90 0.90 -13.70 24.53
CA PRO A 90 0.52 -14.14 23.21
C PRO A 90 1.30 -15.37 22.76
N ASP A 91 0.64 -16.27 22.01
CA ASP A 91 1.33 -17.29 21.20
C ASP A 91 1.83 -16.67 19.87
N VAL A 92 1.04 -15.74 19.32
CA VAL A 92 1.32 -15.06 18.06
C VAL A 92 0.97 -13.58 18.19
N ALA A 93 1.85 -12.70 17.71
CA ALA A 93 1.57 -11.28 17.54
C ALA A 93 1.56 -10.91 16.05
N VAL A 94 0.54 -10.16 15.62
CA VAL A 94 0.28 -9.82 14.22
C VAL A 94 0.26 -8.31 14.06
N ALA A 95 1.21 -7.76 13.30
CA ALA A 95 1.19 -6.36 12.93
C ALA A 95 0.14 -6.10 11.86
N CYS A 96 -0.67 -5.07 12.04
CA CYS A 96 -1.73 -4.74 11.12
C CYS A 96 -1.87 -3.24 10.85
N THR A 97 -0.79 -2.48 11.04
CA THR A 97 -0.76 -1.09 10.63
C THR A 97 -0.98 -1.00 9.13
N PHE A 98 -1.97 -0.23 8.78
CA PHE A 98 -2.30 0.09 7.41
C PHE A 98 -1.59 1.38 7.01
N TRP A 99 -1.45 1.60 5.71
CA TRP A 99 -0.91 2.84 5.20
C TRP A 99 -1.71 4.06 5.67
N THR A 100 -1.01 5.05 6.22
CA THR A 100 -1.57 6.35 6.58
C THR A 100 -0.69 7.48 6.07
N ALA A 101 -1.31 8.43 5.33
CA ALA A 101 -0.65 9.67 5.04
C ALA A 101 -0.44 10.47 6.35
N PRO A 102 0.67 11.21 6.49
CA PRO A 102 1.70 11.44 5.50
C PRO A 102 3.01 10.65 5.70
N PHE A 103 3.11 9.76 6.71
CA PHE A 103 4.37 9.09 7.02
C PHE A 103 4.26 7.57 7.11
N ASP A 104 5.16 6.90 6.40
CA ASP A 104 5.30 5.44 6.40
C ASP A 104 6.15 4.89 7.56
N TRP A 105 6.69 5.75 8.42
CA TRP A 105 7.51 5.35 9.57
C TRP A 105 6.82 4.35 10.50
N LEU A 106 5.50 4.27 10.44
CA LEU A 106 4.73 3.40 11.33
C LEU A 106 4.93 1.92 11.02
N GLY A 107 5.20 1.54 9.75
CA GLY A 107 5.61 0.18 9.42
C GLY A 107 6.90 -0.21 10.12
N ILE A 108 7.91 0.66 10.10
CA ILE A 108 9.17 0.45 10.82
C ILE A 108 8.94 0.32 12.33
N LYS A 109 8.04 1.11 12.90
CA LYS A 109 7.73 1.04 14.33
C LYS A 109 7.06 -0.28 14.70
N ASP A 110 6.11 -0.78 13.89
CA ASP A 110 5.53 -2.11 14.08
C ASP A 110 6.61 -3.20 14.02
N ALA A 111 7.55 -3.07 13.10
CA ALA A 111 8.66 -4.01 12.96
C ALA A 111 9.63 -3.96 14.14
N LEU A 112 9.90 -2.79 14.72
CA LEU A 112 10.70 -2.67 15.95
C LEU A 112 10.00 -3.37 17.13
N VAL A 113 8.68 -3.22 17.26
CA VAL A 113 7.89 -3.97 18.25
C VAL A 113 8.02 -5.47 18.01
N ALA A 114 7.90 -5.92 16.75
CA ALA A 114 8.03 -7.33 16.40
C ALA A 114 9.43 -7.88 16.71
N ASP A 115 10.49 -7.12 16.45
CA ASP A 115 11.85 -7.54 16.74
C ASP A 115 12.04 -7.76 18.25
N ILE A 116 11.53 -6.83 19.09
CA ILE A 116 11.55 -6.99 20.54
C ILE A 116 10.76 -8.26 20.96
N LEU A 117 9.56 -8.46 20.42
CA LEU A 117 8.75 -9.64 20.75
C LEU A 117 9.45 -10.96 20.37
N ARG A 118 10.19 -10.99 19.27
CA ARG A 118 11.00 -12.14 18.85
C ARG A 118 12.13 -12.46 19.83
N ASP A 119 12.75 -11.42 20.40
CA ASP A 119 13.78 -11.60 21.45
C ASP A 119 13.22 -12.25 22.71
N TYR A 120 11.91 -12.08 22.97
CA TYR A 120 11.18 -12.78 24.02
C TYR A 120 10.60 -14.13 23.57
N GLY A 121 10.91 -14.60 22.36
CA GLY A 121 10.46 -15.90 21.86
C GLY A 121 9.02 -15.92 21.33
N ILE A 122 8.39 -14.77 21.14
CA ILE A 122 7.02 -14.69 20.59
C ILE A 122 7.07 -14.81 19.07
N HIS A 123 6.25 -15.71 18.51
CA HIS A 123 6.06 -15.75 17.06
C HIS A 123 5.37 -14.48 16.56
N THR A 124 5.94 -13.82 15.55
CA THR A 124 5.37 -12.58 15.01
C THR A 124 5.09 -12.71 13.52
N LEU A 125 3.95 -12.17 13.08
CA LEU A 125 3.60 -11.95 11.68
C LEU A 125 3.80 -10.47 11.37
N CYS A 126 5.04 -10.10 11.14
CA CYS A 126 5.49 -8.76 10.80
C CYS A 126 6.85 -8.89 10.12
N ASN A 127 7.14 -8.03 9.15
CA ASN A 127 8.45 -7.96 8.54
C ASN A 127 9.53 -7.51 9.54
N SER A 128 10.79 -7.70 9.24
CA SER A 128 11.89 -7.21 10.09
C SER A 128 12.09 -5.70 9.92
N SER A 129 12.56 -5.03 10.96
CA SER A 129 12.84 -3.58 10.90
C SER A 129 13.90 -3.23 9.83
N SER A 130 14.85 -4.13 9.57
CA SER A 130 15.84 -3.94 8.51
C SER A 130 15.23 -3.98 7.12
N PHE A 131 14.30 -4.90 6.87
CA PHE A 131 13.61 -4.99 5.58
C PHE A 131 12.65 -3.81 5.38
N GLU A 132 11.91 -3.41 6.42
CA GLU A 132 11.09 -2.19 6.40
C GLU A 132 11.93 -0.96 6.06
N ALA A 133 13.08 -0.78 6.70
CA ALA A 133 13.98 0.33 6.44
C ALA A 133 14.58 0.31 5.02
N ASP A 134 14.88 -0.86 4.46
CA ASP A 134 15.35 -0.98 3.08
C ASP A 134 14.24 -0.64 2.06
N CYS A 135 13.00 -0.97 2.37
CA CYS A 135 11.87 -0.67 1.49
C CYS A 135 11.32 0.75 1.67
N PHE A 136 11.54 1.38 2.81
CA PHE A 136 11.12 2.75 3.08
C PHE A 136 11.85 3.78 2.18
N ASP A 137 13.12 3.54 1.89
CA ASP A 137 13.95 4.38 1.02
C ASP A 137 14.04 3.78 -0.39
N LYS A 138 13.57 4.50 -1.41
CA LYS A 138 13.54 4.03 -2.82
C LYS A 138 14.93 3.71 -3.36
N GLN A 139 15.97 4.44 -2.95
CA GLN A 139 17.33 4.11 -3.36
C GLN A 139 17.81 2.79 -2.74
N ARG A 140 17.50 2.55 -1.46
CA ARG A 140 17.82 1.28 -0.79
C ARG A 140 17.05 0.12 -1.41
N THR A 141 15.76 0.34 -1.73
CA THR A 141 14.95 -0.65 -2.47
C THR A 141 15.57 -1.00 -3.82
N HIS A 142 16.02 -0.02 -4.60
CA HIS A 142 16.74 -0.26 -5.86
C HIS A 142 17.98 -1.13 -5.65
N LEU A 143 18.84 -0.78 -4.69
CA LEU A 143 20.06 -1.55 -4.39
C LEU A 143 19.74 -2.96 -3.91
N LEU A 144 18.67 -3.16 -3.15
CA LEU A 144 18.18 -4.48 -2.74
C LEU A 144 17.78 -5.32 -3.95
N LEU A 145 16.95 -4.77 -4.83
CA LEU A 145 16.49 -5.45 -6.05
C LEU A 145 17.63 -5.77 -7.01
N GLU A 146 18.58 -4.88 -7.21
CA GLU A 146 19.77 -5.11 -8.03
C GLU A 146 20.62 -6.26 -7.48
N ARG A 147 20.86 -6.30 -6.16
CA ARG A 147 21.59 -7.42 -5.51
C ARG A 147 20.89 -8.76 -5.69
N LEU A 148 19.57 -8.77 -5.78
CA LEU A 148 18.78 -9.97 -6.02
C LEU A 148 18.65 -10.32 -7.52
N GLY A 149 19.24 -9.51 -8.41
CA GLY A 149 19.12 -9.69 -9.86
C GLY A 149 17.69 -9.51 -10.35
N ILE A 150 16.91 -8.65 -9.68
CA ILE A 150 15.55 -8.30 -10.06
C ILE A 150 15.59 -7.05 -10.95
N ARG A 151 14.81 -7.07 -12.01
CA ARG A 151 14.70 -5.91 -12.91
C ARG A 151 14.01 -4.75 -12.20
N THR A 152 14.67 -3.61 -12.23
CA THR A 152 14.16 -2.32 -11.78
C THR A 152 14.52 -1.24 -12.82
N ALA A 153 13.92 -0.07 -12.74
CA ALA A 153 14.23 1.02 -13.65
C ALA A 153 15.69 1.45 -13.50
N LYS A 154 16.40 1.68 -14.61
CA LYS A 154 17.75 2.26 -14.53
C LYS A 154 17.65 3.64 -13.91
N SER A 155 18.47 3.91 -12.89
CA SER A 155 18.34 5.09 -12.06
C SER A 155 19.67 5.81 -11.79
N VAL A 156 19.54 7.05 -11.34
CA VAL A 156 20.62 7.87 -10.81
C VAL A 156 20.17 8.44 -9.48
N TYR A 157 20.90 8.10 -8.42
CA TYR A 157 20.71 8.70 -7.11
C TYR A 157 21.36 10.07 -7.03
N VAL A 158 20.67 11.03 -6.41
CA VAL A 158 21.13 12.40 -6.20
C VAL A 158 21.07 12.71 -4.72
N HIS A 159 22.22 12.70 -4.08
CA HIS A 159 22.37 13.12 -2.68
C HIS A 159 22.27 14.64 -2.60
N HIS A 160 21.23 15.13 -1.96
CA HIS A 160 20.87 16.57 -1.95
C HIS A 160 21.99 17.45 -1.38
N GLU A 161 22.56 17.10 -0.24
CA GLU A 161 23.58 17.91 0.42
C GLU A 161 24.84 18.01 -0.45
N GLN A 162 25.31 16.90 -1.05
CA GLN A 162 26.46 16.92 -1.96
C GLN A 162 26.15 17.66 -3.26
N PHE A 163 24.94 17.54 -3.76
CA PHE A 163 24.52 18.26 -4.96
C PHE A 163 24.53 19.79 -4.78
N TRP A 164 24.32 20.25 -3.55
CA TRP A 164 24.35 21.66 -3.18
C TRP A 164 25.56 22.04 -2.30
N ALA A 165 26.66 21.26 -2.36
CA ALA A 165 27.82 21.45 -1.50
C ALA A 165 28.39 22.87 -1.56
N GLU A 166 28.39 23.51 -2.73
CA GLU A 166 28.85 24.91 -2.89
C GLU A 166 27.96 25.94 -2.18
N ARG A 167 26.73 25.59 -1.83
CA ARG A 167 25.84 26.45 -1.02
C ARG A 167 26.01 26.20 0.47
N ASN A 168 26.27 24.93 0.83
CA ASN A 168 26.35 24.50 2.22
C ASN A 168 27.77 24.62 2.78
N HIS A 169 28.80 24.52 1.93
CA HIS A 169 30.22 24.51 2.31
C HIS A 169 30.96 25.62 1.55
N ARG A 170 31.43 26.63 2.27
CA ARG A 170 32.06 27.81 1.67
C ARG A 170 33.36 27.52 0.93
N ASP A 171 34.00 26.40 1.22
CA ASP A 171 35.29 26.03 0.64
C ASP A 171 35.19 25.25 -0.68
N VAL A 172 33.97 24.88 -1.09
CA VAL A 172 33.75 24.16 -2.37
C VAL A 172 33.68 25.17 -3.52
N ARG A 173 34.74 25.23 -4.32
CA ARG A 173 34.82 26.10 -5.52
C ARG A 173 34.20 25.47 -6.76
N VAL A 174 34.35 24.13 -6.92
CA VAL A 174 33.80 23.36 -8.01
C VAL A 174 33.08 22.16 -7.44
N ASN A 175 31.82 21.98 -7.80
CA ASN A 175 31.04 20.83 -7.36
C ASN A 175 31.14 19.69 -8.38
N CYS A 176 32.19 18.87 -8.26
CA CYS A 176 32.42 17.70 -9.10
C CYS A 176 31.30 16.65 -8.98
N TYR A 177 30.64 16.53 -7.81
CA TYR A 177 29.51 15.63 -7.65
C TYR A 177 28.32 16.03 -8.54
N LYS A 178 28.01 17.32 -8.63
CA LYS A 178 26.98 17.84 -9.52
C LYS A 178 27.29 17.55 -11.00
N GLU A 179 28.54 17.71 -11.41
CA GLU A 179 28.99 17.37 -12.76
C GLU A 179 28.86 15.87 -13.03
N TYR A 180 29.25 15.04 -12.07
CA TYR A 180 29.06 13.58 -12.12
C TYR A 180 27.60 13.21 -12.29
N VAL A 181 26.69 13.75 -11.47
CA VAL A 181 25.24 13.53 -11.57
C VAL A 181 24.73 13.88 -12.96
N PHE A 182 25.08 15.06 -13.49
CA PHE A 182 24.67 15.46 -14.82
C PHE A 182 25.25 14.57 -15.92
N SER A 183 26.45 14.05 -15.76
CA SER A 183 27.03 13.10 -16.69
C SER A 183 26.21 11.80 -16.71
N ARG A 184 25.84 11.28 -15.53
CA ARG A 184 25.02 10.07 -15.41
C ARG A 184 23.62 10.26 -15.97
N LEU A 185 22.97 11.42 -15.73
CA LEU A 185 21.64 11.73 -16.26
C LEU A 185 21.59 11.79 -17.78
N ARG A 186 22.70 12.23 -18.45
CA ARG A 186 22.76 12.20 -19.91
C ARG A 186 22.72 10.80 -20.51
N SER A 187 23.11 9.77 -19.73
CA SER A 187 23.11 8.38 -20.17
C SER A 187 21.79 7.66 -19.96
N LEU A 188 20.79 8.31 -19.34
CA LEU A 188 19.45 7.77 -19.19
C LEU A 188 18.60 7.94 -20.44
N ARG A 189 17.70 6.99 -20.67
CA ARG A 189 16.64 7.09 -21.67
C ARG A 189 15.52 7.98 -21.16
N TYR A 190 15.12 8.99 -21.91
CA TYR A 190 14.03 9.89 -21.55
C TYR A 190 12.69 9.44 -22.17
N PRO A 191 11.52 9.71 -21.50
CA PRO A 191 11.37 10.48 -20.27
C PRO A 191 11.93 9.78 -19.04
N VAL A 192 12.24 10.58 -18.00
CA VAL A 192 12.61 10.08 -16.67
C VAL A 192 11.60 10.56 -15.63
N VAL A 193 11.47 9.80 -14.55
CA VAL A 193 10.68 10.16 -13.36
C VAL A 193 11.63 10.52 -12.24
N ILE A 194 11.44 11.69 -11.63
CA ILE A 194 12.21 12.18 -10.50
C ILE A 194 11.34 12.02 -9.25
N LYS A 195 11.85 11.30 -8.26
CA LYS A 195 11.14 10.98 -7.02
C LYS A 195 11.96 11.37 -5.81
N ASP A 196 11.31 11.72 -4.70
CA ASP A 196 11.95 11.69 -3.39
C ASP A 196 12.38 10.25 -3.06
N THR A 197 13.52 10.07 -2.38
CA THR A 197 13.92 8.73 -1.90
C THR A 197 12.94 8.22 -0.85
N VAL A 198 12.41 9.12 -0.04
CA VAL A 198 11.40 8.86 0.97
C VAL A 198 10.14 9.66 0.62
N GLY A 199 9.00 9.02 0.52
CA GLY A 199 7.74 9.69 0.19
C GLY A 199 6.63 8.72 -0.16
N LEU A 200 5.40 9.24 -0.17
CA LEU A 200 4.16 8.48 -0.30
C LEU A 200 3.40 8.83 -1.57
N SER A 201 2.65 7.86 -2.11
CA SER A 201 1.54 8.05 -3.05
C SER A 201 1.84 8.96 -4.23
N SER A 202 3.01 8.86 -4.84
CA SER A 202 3.39 9.71 -5.97
C SER A 202 3.50 11.21 -5.66
N TYR A 203 3.47 11.60 -4.38
CA TYR A 203 3.66 12.99 -3.96
C TYR A 203 5.08 13.46 -4.34
N GLY A 204 5.17 14.66 -4.93
CA GLY A 204 6.47 15.25 -5.29
C GLY A 204 7.18 14.59 -6.47
N MET A 205 6.53 13.68 -7.21
CA MET A 205 7.08 13.13 -8.45
C MET A 205 7.01 14.15 -9.58
N GLU A 206 8.08 14.21 -10.37
CA GLU A 206 8.18 15.05 -11.55
C GLU A 206 8.57 14.21 -12.75
N VAL A 207 7.97 14.47 -13.91
CA VAL A 207 8.32 13.81 -15.18
C VAL A 207 9.12 14.76 -16.04
N ALA A 208 10.36 14.40 -16.34
CA ALA A 208 11.22 15.17 -17.24
C ALA A 208 11.35 14.45 -18.58
N LYS A 209 10.91 15.10 -19.66
CA LYS A 209 10.93 14.54 -21.03
C LYS A 209 12.31 14.65 -21.68
N THR A 210 13.21 15.48 -21.13
CA THR A 210 14.54 15.72 -21.67
C THR A 210 15.54 15.94 -20.54
N PHE A 211 16.82 15.73 -20.83
CA PHE A 211 17.91 16.07 -19.92
C PHE A 211 17.85 17.54 -19.42
N ALA A 212 17.49 18.46 -20.31
CA ALA A 212 17.39 19.88 -19.96
C ALA A 212 16.33 20.12 -18.88
N GLN A 213 15.17 19.45 -18.98
CA GLN A 213 14.11 19.54 -17.97
C GLN A 213 14.54 18.91 -16.64
N ALA A 214 15.14 17.71 -16.66
CA ALA A 214 15.66 17.07 -15.46
C ALA A 214 16.71 17.93 -14.74
N LYS A 215 17.66 18.49 -15.52
CA LYS A 215 18.66 19.43 -15.02
C LYS A 215 18.01 20.67 -14.41
N ALA A 216 17.04 21.28 -15.07
CA ALA A 216 16.32 22.46 -14.60
C ALA A 216 15.60 22.19 -13.28
N PHE A 217 14.92 21.02 -13.16
CA PHE A 217 14.27 20.62 -11.92
C PHE A 217 15.28 20.48 -10.77
N LEU A 218 16.37 19.74 -10.98
CA LEU A 218 17.38 19.51 -9.94
C LEU A 218 18.07 20.81 -9.49
N LEU A 219 18.16 21.81 -10.39
CA LEU A 219 18.70 23.14 -10.05
C LEU A 219 17.66 24.09 -9.42
N SER A 220 16.39 23.70 -9.40
CA SER A 220 15.32 24.52 -8.87
C SER A 220 15.23 24.45 -7.33
N LYS A 221 14.46 25.37 -6.73
CA LYS A 221 14.12 25.34 -5.29
C LYS A 221 13.23 24.15 -4.89
N LYS A 222 12.61 23.48 -5.86
CA LYS A 222 11.79 22.27 -5.61
C LYS A 222 12.63 21.04 -5.26
N ASN A 223 13.93 21.07 -5.57
CA ASN A 223 14.86 20.01 -5.20
C ASN A 223 15.36 20.24 -3.78
N GLY A 224 14.55 19.86 -2.78
CA GLY A 224 14.82 20.07 -1.36
C GLY A 224 15.20 18.82 -0.56
N SER A 225 15.40 17.67 -1.22
CA SER A 225 15.67 16.37 -0.59
C SER A 225 16.49 15.49 -1.52
N ASP A 226 16.92 14.34 -1.03
CA ASP A 226 17.54 13.28 -1.82
C ASP A 226 16.56 12.79 -2.90
N ARG A 227 17.07 12.52 -4.11
CA ARG A 227 16.26 12.12 -5.26
C ARG A 227 16.76 10.83 -5.88
N VAL A 228 15.82 10.06 -6.42
CA VAL A 228 16.09 9.03 -7.42
C VAL A 228 15.50 9.52 -8.75
N VAL A 229 16.32 9.51 -9.79
CA VAL A 229 15.92 9.83 -11.16
C VAL A 229 15.94 8.53 -11.96
N GLU A 230 14.77 8.07 -12.40
CA GLU A 230 14.57 6.76 -13.00
C GLU A 230 14.13 6.88 -14.46
N GLU A 231 14.61 6.00 -15.33
CA GLU A 231 14.02 5.83 -16.67
C GLU A 231 12.55 5.43 -16.52
N TYR A 232 11.67 6.10 -17.27
CA TYR A 232 10.28 5.69 -17.34
C TYR A 232 10.14 4.36 -18.09
N ILE A 233 9.53 3.38 -17.45
CA ILE A 233 9.19 2.09 -18.05
C ILE A 233 7.79 2.20 -18.62
N SER A 234 7.67 2.11 -19.94
CA SER A 234 6.38 2.11 -20.62
C SER A 234 5.75 0.74 -20.51
N GLY A 235 4.56 0.68 -19.92
CA GLY A 235 3.87 -0.60 -19.74
C GLY A 235 2.61 -0.49 -18.91
N PHE A 236 2.09 -1.66 -18.57
CA PHE A 236 0.91 -1.79 -17.73
C PHE A 236 1.33 -1.82 -16.27
N GLN A 237 0.70 -0.98 -15.46
CA GLN A 237 0.99 -0.95 -14.03
C GLN A 237 0.10 -1.89 -13.25
N PHE A 238 0.72 -2.60 -12.33
CA PHE A 238 0.07 -3.57 -11.47
C PHE A 238 0.52 -3.42 -10.03
N GLY A 239 -0.28 -3.96 -9.15
CA GLY A 239 0.11 -4.25 -7.77
C GLY A 239 -0.18 -5.70 -7.44
N ALA A 240 0.62 -6.29 -6.58
CA ALA A 240 0.38 -7.61 -6.02
C ALA A 240 0.78 -7.63 -4.54
N GLU A 241 0.15 -8.50 -3.77
CA GLU A 241 0.53 -8.72 -2.38
C GLU A 241 0.99 -10.16 -2.17
N VAL A 242 1.99 -10.33 -1.33
CA VAL A 242 2.47 -11.65 -0.90
C VAL A 242 2.22 -11.78 0.59
N TYR A 243 1.45 -12.78 0.98
CA TYR A 243 1.16 -13.12 2.37
C TYR A 243 1.89 -14.40 2.78
N GLY A 244 2.40 -14.45 3.98
CA GLY A 244 3.02 -15.66 4.54
C GLY A 244 4.35 -15.41 5.23
N SER A 245 5.08 -16.50 5.46
CA SER A 245 6.40 -16.47 6.10
C SER A 245 7.18 -17.74 5.81
N ALA A 246 8.52 -17.68 6.00
CA ALA A 246 9.42 -18.84 5.99
C ALA A 246 9.25 -19.79 4.77
N GLY A 247 9.06 -19.22 3.57
CA GLY A 247 8.91 -19.97 2.33
C GLY A 247 7.50 -20.45 2.02
N ASN A 248 6.56 -20.29 2.94
CA ASN A 248 5.15 -20.61 2.74
C ASN A 248 4.37 -19.34 2.38
N TYR A 249 4.35 -18.99 1.09
CA TYR A 249 3.79 -17.74 0.60
C TYR A 249 2.60 -17.96 -0.33
N ALA A 250 1.59 -17.09 -0.21
CA ALA A 250 0.49 -16.94 -1.15
C ALA A 250 0.62 -15.60 -1.88
N VAL A 251 0.58 -15.61 -3.21
CA VAL A 251 0.56 -14.40 -4.04
C VAL A 251 -0.88 -14.03 -4.34
N CYS A 252 -1.29 -12.82 -3.91
CA CYS A 252 -2.61 -12.25 -4.15
C CYS A 252 -2.52 -11.15 -5.22
N GLY A 253 -3.20 -11.32 -6.31
CA GLY A 253 -3.14 -10.47 -7.50
C GLY A 253 -2.51 -11.21 -8.68
N PRO A 254 -2.02 -10.50 -9.73
CA PRO A 254 -1.87 -9.04 -9.80
C PRO A 254 -3.18 -8.30 -10.06
N PHE A 255 -3.23 -7.07 -9.61
CA PHE A 255 -4.30 -6.11 -9.91
C PHE A 255 -3.79 -5.06 -10.88
N LEU A 256 -4.49 -4.85 -11.97
CA LEU A 256 -4.20 -3.80 -12.94
C LEU A 256 -4.63 -2.43 -12.39
N PHE A 257 -3.82 -1.39 -12.57
CA PHE A 257 -4.08 -0.03 -12.12
C PHE A 257 -4.42 0.89 -13.29
N SER A 258 -5.42 1.75 -13.09
CA SER A 258 -5.64 2.88 -14.00
C SER A 258 -4.59 3.95 -13.72
N VAL A 259 -3.83 4.31 -14.74
CA VAL A 259 -2.75 5.29 -14.66
C VAL A 259 -2.80 6.24 -15.84
N ASN A 260 -2.19 7.41 -15.69
CA ASN A 260 -1.98 8.32 -16.81
C ASN A 260 -0.84 7.80 -17.74
N GLN A 261 -0.56 8.54 -18.79
CA GLN A 261 0.48 8.20 -19.76
C GLN A 261 1.91 8.05 -19.19
N TYR A 262 2.14 8.43 -17.94
CA TYR A 262 3.42 8.29 -17.22
C TYR A 262 3.34 7.36 -16.03
N GLY A 263 2.33 6.49 -15.99
CA GLY A 263 2.18 5.53 -14.91
C GLY A 263 1.80 6.12 -13.54
N ILE A 264 1.30 7.34 -13.51
CA ILE A 264 0.89 7.99 -12.26
C ILE A 264 -0.59 7.74 -12.05
N THR A 265 -0.94 7.16 -10.91
CA THR A 265 -2.33 7.00 -10.49
C THR A 265 -2.96 8.35 -10.16
N SER A 266 -4.18 8.59 -10.62
CA SER A 266 -4.91 9.79 -10.24
C SER A 266 -5.15 9.81 -8.72
N PRO A 267 -4.83 10.91 -8.03
CA PRO A 267 -5.11 11.00 -6.59
C PRO A 267 -6.61 11.13 -6.28
N LYS A 268 -7.42 11.56 -7.24
CA LYS A 268 -8.84 11.84 -7.04
C LYS A 268 -9.73 10.66 -7.43
N GLN A 269 -9.43 10.01 -8.54
CA GLN A 269 -10.20 8.89 -9.06
C GLN A 269 -9.27 7.86 -9.67
N SER A 270 -9.41 6.61 -9.28
CA SER A 270 -8.63 5.51 -9.84
C SER A 270 -9.39 4.21 -9.79
N VAL A 271 -9.03 3.31 -10.69
CA VAL A 271 -9.57 1.94 -10.76
C VAL A 271 -8.44 0.97 -10.54
N LYS A 272 -8.72 -0.10 -9.79
CA LYS A 272 -7.91 -1.31 -9.74
C LYS A 272 -8.80 -2.47 -10.12
N ALA A 273 -8.35 -3.36 -10.98
CA ALA A 273 -9.12 -4.52 -11.44
C ALA A 273 -8.27 -5.79 -11.33
N GLY A 274 -8.81 -6.84 -10.76
CA GLY A 274 -8.06 -8.08 -10.59
C GLY A 274 -8.77 -9.16 -9.76
N PRO A 275 -8.07 -10.27 -9.53
CA PRO A 275 -6.76 -10.58 -10.09
C PRO A 275 -6.80 -10.82 -11.60
N VAL A 276 -5.71 -10.42 -12.28
CA VAL A 276 -5.54 -10.58 -13.72
C VAL A 276 -4.76 -11.86 -14.01
N ASP A 277 -5.39 -12.81 -14.70
CA ASP A 277 -4.78 -14.10 -15.08
C ASP A 277 -4.68 -14.23 -16.61
N ASN A 278 -4.44 -13.13 -17.29
CA ASN A 278 -4.29 -13.12 -18.74
C ASN A 278 -2.87 -13.50 -19.14
N ALA A 279 -2.74 -14.57 -19.94
CA ALA A 279 -1.45 -15.13 -20.39
C ALA A 279 -0.53 -14.12 -21.08
N ARG A 280 -1.06 -13.04 -21.65
CA ARG A 280 -0.25 -11.96 -22.27
C ARG A 280 0.66 -11.26 -21.26
N PHE A 281 0.32 -11.29 -19.98
CA PHE A 281 1.10 -10.69 -18.89
C PHE A 281 2.02 -11.67 -18.17
N GLU A 282 2.11 -12.90 -18.62
CA GLU A 282 3.01 -13.91 -18.06
C GLU A 282 2.86 -14.07 -16.52
N PRO A 283 1.67 -14.41 -15.99
CA PRO A 283 1.39 -14.44 -14.56
C PRO A 283 2.29 -15.39 -13.77
N GLU A 284 2.68 -16.53 -14.34
CA GLU A 284 3.58 -17.49 -13.68
C GLU A 284 5.01 -16.93 -13.53
N LYS A 285 5.47 -16.13 -14.48
CA LYS A 285 6.75 -15.42 -14.39
C LYS A 285 6.73 -14.41 -13.25
N LEU A 286 5.63 -13.65 -13.13
CA LEU A 286 5.42 -12.73 -12.02
C LEU A 286 5.40 -13.48 -10.69
N ARG A 287 4.60 -14.55 -10.59
CA ARG A 287 4.51 -15.35 -9.38
C ARG A 287 5.88 -15.84 -8.92
N SER A 288 6.66 -16.40 -9.84
CA SER A 288 8.01 -16.89 -9.56
C SER A 288 8.95 -15.77 -9.09
N LEU A 289 8.84 -14.57 -9.69
CA LEU A 289 9.59 -13.38 -9.30
C LEU A 289 9.25 -12.97 -7.87
N LEU A 290 7.96 -12.83 -7.55
CA LEU A 290 7.50 -12.39 -6.24
C LEU A 290 7.88 -13.38 -5.13
N LEU A 291 7.75 -14.69 -5.38
CA LEU A 291 8.19 -15.72 -4.44
C LEU A 291 9.69 -15.67 -4.21
N ARG A 292 10.50 -15.46 -5.25
CA ARG A 292 11.96 -15.32 -5.12
C ARG A 292 12.35 -14.13 -4.26
N VAL A 293 11.74 -12.96 -4.50
CA VAL A 293 12.01 -11.76 -3.69
C VAL A 293 11.57 -11.98 -2.25
N SER A 294 10.36 -12.51 -2.03
CA SER A 294 9.82 -12.73 -0.69
C SER A 294 10.67 -13.70 0.12
N ASN A 295 11.16 -14.78 -0.50
CA ASN A 295 12.09 -15.71 0.15
C ASN A 295 13.43 -15.06 0.49
N ALA A 296 14.00 -14.31 -0.46
CA ALA A 296 15.32 -13.68 -0.28
C ALA A 296 15.29 -12.57 0.78
N CYS A 297 14.17 -11.84 0.90
CA CYS A 297 13.98 -10.78 1.89
C CYS A 297 13.43 -11.29 3.23
N GLY A 298 13.02 -12.56 3.31
CA GLY A 298 12.41 -13.11 4.51
C GLY A 298 11.07 -12.46 4.88
N VAL A 299 10.23 -12.20 3.87
CA VAL A 299 8.90 -11.61 4.10
C VAL A 299 8.17 -12.39 5.18
N CYS A 300 7.58 -11.66 6.14
CA CYS A 300 6.81 -12.22 7.24
C CYS A 300 5.56 -11.38 7.48
N GLY A 301 4.38 -11.99 7.33
CA GLY A 301 3.10 -11.28 7.31
C GLY A 301 2.70 -10.90 5.89
N VAL A 302 2.91 -9.68 5.46
CA VAL A 302 2.53 -9.19 4.13
C VAL A 302 3.59 -8.27 3.53
N ALA A 303 3.74 -8.31 2.20
CA ALA A 303 4.45 -7.30 1.42
C ALA A 303 3.67 -6.99 0.13
N GLN A 304 3.45 -5.72 -0.16
CA GLN A 304 2.84 -5.25 -1.39
C GLN A 304 3.93 -4.79 -2.36
N PHE A 305 3.76 -5.12 -3.64
CA PHE A 305 4.68 -4.80 -4.72
C PHE A 305 4.00 -3.92 -5.76
N ASP A 306 4.61 -2.78 -6.07
CA ASP A 306 4.24 -1.98 -7.24
C ASP A 306 5.08 -2.43 -8.43
N LEU A 307 4.42 -2.74 -9.55
CA LEU A 307 4.95 -3.50 -10.66
C LEU A 307 4.63 -2.82 -12.00
N VAL A 308 5.52 -3.00 -12.98
CA VAL A 308 5.23 -2.71 -14.39
C VAL A 308 5.51 -3.94 -15.23
N PHE A 309 4.57 -4.27 -16.11
CA PHE A 309 4.80 -5.22 -17.20
C PHE A 309 5.12 -4.45 -18.47
N ASP A 310 6.33 -4.60 -18.98
CA ASP A 310 6.73 -4.06 -20.30
C ASP A 310 6.30 -5.04 -21.41
N PRO A 311 5.31 -4.69 -22.24
CA PRO A 311 4.82 -5.59 -23.27
C PRO A 311 5.81 -5.76 -24.45
N ALA A 312 6.75 -4.83 -24.63
CA ALA A 312 7.74 -4.91 -25.71
C ALA A 312 8.86 -5.89 -25.37
N GLU A 313 9.32 -5.88 -24.13
CA GLU A 313 10.33 -6.80 -23.62
C GLU A 313 9.71 -8.10 -23.05
N ARG A 314 8.39 -8.13 -22.79
CA ARG A 314 7.66 -9.18 -22.08
C ARG A 314 8.28 -9.46 -20.70
N GLU A 315 8.61 -8.41 -19.97
CA GLU A 315 9.31 -8.45 -18.70
C GLU A 315 8.57 -7.70 -17.60
N TRP A 316 8.70 -8.23 -16.38
CA TRP A 316 8.22 -7.59 -15.17
C TRP A 316 9.32 -6.77 -14.50
N TYR A 317 8.97 -5.58 -14.08
CA TYR A 317 9.81 -4.68 -13.29
C TYR A 317 9.17 -4.44 -11.93
N VAL A 318 9.96 -4.47 -10.88
CA VAL A 318 9.54 -4.05 -9.54
C VAL A 318 9.91 -2.59 -9.37
N LEU A 319 8.91 -1.76 -9.06
CA LEU A 319 9.11 -0.32 -8.85
C LEU A 319 9.31 0.02 -7.37
N GLU A 320 8.53 -0.62 -6.49
CA GLU A 320 8.49 -0.34 -5.06
C GLU A 320 8.01 -1.58 -4.29
N ILE A 321 8.49 -1.73 -3.07
CA ILE A 321 8.03 -2.76 -2.13
C ILE A 321 7.52 -2.05 -0.87
N ASN A 322 6.31 -2.37 -0.46
CA ASN A 322 5.69 -1.88 0.76
C ASN A 322 5.47 -3.07 1.70
N PRO A 323 6.36 -3.34 2.67
CA PRO A 323 6.31 -4.56 3.50
C PRO A 323 5.27 -4.47 4.62
N ARG A 324 4.07 -4.06 4.31
CA ARG A 324 2.93 -3.83 5.21
C ARG A 324 1.61 -3.93 4.47
N LEU A 325 0.48 -3.85 5.18
CA LEU A 325 -0.83 -3.65 4.57
C LEU A 325 -0.85 -2.36 3.73
N SER A 326 -1.56 -2.37 2.63
CA SER A 326 -1.54 -1.30 1.64
C SER A 326 -2.95 -0.91 1.17
N GLY A 327 -3.04 0.14 0.32
CA GLY A 327 -4.29 0.51 -0.35
C GLY A 327 -4.84 -0.55 -1.33
N MET A 328 -4.25 -1.75 -1.38
CA MET A 328 -4.75 -2.91 -2.13
C MET A 328 -5.30 -4.01 -1.23
N SER A 329 -4.95 -4.02 0.06
CA SER A 329 -5.20 -5.16 0.95
C SER A 329 -6.70 -5.50 1.06
N ASN A 330 -7.57 -4.50 1.03
CA ASN A 330 -9.00 -4.73 0.98
C ASN A 330 -9.45 -5.39 -0.33
N ALA A 331 -8.92 -4.97 -1.48
CA ALA A 331 -9.24 -5.56 -2.78
C ALA A 331 -8.72 -7.01 -2.87
N ALA A 332 -7.49 -7.25 -2.42
CA ALA A 332 -6.93 -8.60 -2.31
C ALA A 332 -7.79 -9.49 -1.42
N ALA A 333 -8.17 -9.01 -0.23
CA ALA A 333 -9.02 -9.76 0.70
C ALA A 333 -10.42 -10.05 0.12
N CYS A 334 -11.06 -9.07 -0.51
CA CYS A 334 -12.37 -9.24 -1.16
C CYS A 334 -12.33 -10.29 -2.28
N ALA A 335 -11.23 -10.37 -3.03
CA ALA A 335 -11.05 -11.40 -4.06
C ALA A 335 -11.09 -12.83 -3.50
N TYR A 336 -10.71 -13.02 -2.25
CA TYR A 336 -10.77 -14.31 -1.55
C TYR A 336 -11.95 -14.45 -0.59
N GLY A 337 -12.87 -13.46 -0.55
CA GLY A 337 -14.00 -13.45 0.39
C GLY A 337 -13.57 -13.36 1.86
N ALA A 338 -12.42 -12.76 2.11
CA ALA A 338 -11.77 -12.64 3.42
C ALA A 338 -11.65 -11.18 3.87
N SER A 339 -11.10 -10.96 5.05
CA SER A 339 -10.59 -9.67 5.50
C SER A 339 -9.05 -9.64 5.44
N PRO A 340 -8.40 -8.47 5.40
CA PRO A 340 -6.95 -8.40 5.48
C PRO A 340 -6.38 -9.10 6.73
N LEU A 341 -7.06 -9.01 7.87
CA LEU A 341 -6.67 -9.69 9.11
C LEU A 341 -6.71 -11.21 8.97
N SER A 342 -7.73 -11.73 8.28
CA SER A 342 -7.85 -13.16 7.99
C SER A 342 -6.74 -13.65 7.06
N LEU A 343 -6.37 -12.85 6.04
CA LEU A 343 -5.27 -13.18 5.14
C LEU A 343 -3.91 -13.21 5.83
N LEU A 344 -3.69 -12.33 6.82
CA LEU A 344 -2.46 -12.34 7.63
C LEU A 344 -2.33 -13.64 8.42
N LEU A 345 -3.43 -14.12 9.03
CA LEU A 345 -3.44 -15.35 9.82
C LEU A 345 -3.41 -16.62 8.97
N SER A 346 -4.14 -16.62 7.88
CA SER A 346 -4.32 -17.79 7.01
C SER A 346 -4.25 -17.38 5.54
N PRO A 347 -3.03 -17.31 4.98
CA PRO A 347 -2.83 -17.00 3.57
C PRO A 347 -3.59 -17.98 2.66
N PRO A 348 -4.17 -17.51 1.54
CA PRO A 348 -5.12 -18.29 0.74
C PRO A 348 -4.44 -19.22 -0.27
N HIS A 349 -3.67 -20.18 0.19
CA HIS A 349 -2.89 -21.09 -0.66
C HIS A 349 -3.71 -21.96 -1.61
N LYS A 350 -4.97 -22.24 -1.29
CA LYS A 350 -5.81 -23.25 -1.99
C LYS A 350 -7.13 -22.71 -2.54
N CYS A 351 -7.46 -21.46 -2.23
CA CYS A 351 -8.70 -20.86 -2.72
C CYS A 351 -8.45 -20.12 -4.03
N PRO A 352 -9.18 -20.44 -5.12
CA PRO A 352 -9.12 -19.61 -6.32
C PRO A 352 -9.74 -18.25 -6.01
N PRO A 353 -9.08 -17.15 -6.39
CA PRO A 353 -9.64 -15.83 -6.19
C PRO A 353 -10.80 -15.56 -7.14
N LYS A 354 -11.68 -14.66 -6.72
CA LYS A 354 -12.74 -14.10 -7.56
C LYS A 354 -12.33 -12.73 -8.07
N MET A 355 -12.82 -12.35 -9.22
CA MET A 355 -12.54 -11.05 -9.82
C MET A 355 -13.28 -9.93 -9.08
N VAL A 356 -12.57 -8.87 -8.77
CA VAL A 356 -13.11 -7.66 -8.13
C VAL A 356 -12.60 -6.41 -8.83
N MET A 357 -13.35 -5.32 -8.67
CA MET A 357 -12.88 -3.97 -8.98
C MET A 357 -12.92 -3.11 -7.73
N ALA A 358 -11.89 -2.30 -7.55
CA ALA A 358 -11.81 -1.29 -6.51
C ALA A 358 -11.77 0.09 -7.15
N PHE A 359 -12.72 0.93 -6.77
CA PHE A 359 -12.84 2.32 -7.20
C PHE A 359 -12.41 3.24 -6.09
N LYS A 360 -11.59 4.23 -6.43
CA LYS A 360 -11.26 5.34 -5.55
C LYS A 360 -11.98 6.59 -6.03
N PHE A 361 -12.70 7.23 -5.13
CA PHE A 361 -13.46 8.46 -5.36
C PHE A 361 -13.02 9.57 -4.39
N PRO A 362 -13.34 10.84 -4.68
CA PRO A 362 -13.40 11.88 -3.66
C PRO A 362 -14.37 11.49 -2.53
N LEU A 363 -14.37 12.27 -1.45
CA LEU A 363 -15.29 12.04 -0.33
C LEU A 363 -16.75 12.03 -0.79
N LEU A 364 -17.48 11.04 -0.30
CA LEU A 364 -18.92 10.86 -0.54
C LEU A 364 -19.71 11.19 0.74
N SER A 365 -20.98 11.54 0.59
CA SER A 365 -21.87 11.76 1.73
C SER A 365 -22.22 10.45 2.43
N ASP A 366 -22.60 10.53 3.70
CA ASP A 366 -23.01 9.36 4.50
C ASP A 366 -24.18 8.60 3.87
N GLU A 367 -25.12 9.32 3.26
CA GLU A 367 -26.25 8.71 2.54
C GLU A 367 -25.78 7.88 1.34
N VAL A 368 -24.81 8.38 0.57
CA VAL A 368 -24.26 7.67 -0.58
C VAL A 368 -23.43 6.49 -0.12
N LEU A 369 -22.63 6.64 0.95
CA LEU A 369 -21.85 5.53 1.52
C LEU A 369 -22.75 4.38 1.97
N GLN A 370 -23.85 4.68 2.66
CA GLN A 370 -24.82 3.68 3.12
C GLN A 370 -25.49 2.95 1.94
N LYS A 371 -25.93 3.71 0.91
CA LYS A 371 -26.52 3.11 -0.30
C LYS A 371 -25.53 2.24 -1.07
N LEU A 372 -24.25 2.63 -1.12
CA LEU A 372 -23.19 1.82 -1.74
C LEU A 372 -22.97 0.53 -0.96
N TYR A 373 -22.90 0.61 0.37
CA TYR A 373 -22.73 -0.56 1.21
C TYR A 373 -23.88 -1.57 1.08
N GLU A 374 -25.11 -1.08 0.95
CA GLU A 374 -26.30 -1.91 0.76
C GLU A 374 -26.44 -2.47 -0.67
N PHE A 375 -25.58 -2.02 -1.60
CA PHE A 375 -25.69 -2.47 -3.00
C PHE A 375 -25.19 -3.92 -3.15
N PRO A 376 -25.97 -4.83 -3.79
CA PRO A 376 -25.74 -6.28 -3.74
C PRO A 376 -24.38 -6.76 -4.22
N SER A 377 -23.75 -6.04 -5.16
CA SER A 377 -22.41 -6.45 -5.68
C SER A 377 -21.26 -5.76 -4.95
N VAL A 378 -21.53 -4.82 -4.03
CA VAL A 378 -20.49 -4.15 -3.24
C VAL A 378 -20.08 -5.04 -2.08
N LEU A 379 -18.79 -5.21 -1.93
CA LEU A 379 -18.15 -6.09 -0.95
C LEU A 379 -17.53 -5.30 0.20
N HIS A 380 -17.08 -4.09 -0.09
CA HIS A 380 -16.39 -3.24 0.87
C HIS A 380 -16.54 -1.76 0.47
N VAL A 381 -16.75 -0.92 1.46
CA VAL A 381 -16.70 0.53 1.34
C VAL A 381 -15.81 1.05 2.46
N SER A 382 -14.86 1.92 2.16
CA SER A 382 -14.09 2.63 3.18
C SER A 382 -13.90 4.08 2.80
N GLN A 383 -13.93 4.96 3.78
CA GLN A 383 -13.68 6.38 3.60
C GLN A 383 -12.69 6.88 4.64
N THR A 384 -11.62 7.50 4.16
CA THR A 384 -10.63 8.17 4.99
C THR A 384 -10.78 9.67 4.84
N GLU A 385 -10.89 10.38 5.94
CA GLU A 385 -11.13 11.81 5.98
C GLU A 385 -10.19 12.48 6.99
N ASN A 386 -9.57 13.59 6.59
CA ASN A 386 -8.72 14.39 7.45
C ASN A 386 -9.41 15.75 7.72
N GLU A 387 -9.69 16.06 8.97
CA GLU A 387 -10.46 17.24 9.35
C GLU A 387 -9.74 18.57 9.00
N ALA A 388 -8.42 18.63 9.16
CA ALA A 388 -7.66 19.84 8.77
C ALA A 388 -7.59 20.02 7.25
N ALA A 389 -7.60 18.94 6.51
CA ALA A 389 -7.62 18.97 5.06
C ALA A 389 -9.01 19.32 4.51
N ARG A 390 -10.11 19.10 5.27
CA ARG A 390 -11.46 19.58 4.93
C ARG A 390 -11.48 21.07 4.59
N GLN A 391 -10.74 21.87 5.34
CA GLN A 391 -10.62 23.32 5.09
C GLN A 391 -9.91 23.64 3.78
N ARG A 392 -9.07 22.72 3.26
CA ARG A 392 -8.30 22.88 2.01
C ARG A 392 -8.93 22.17 0.81
N ARG A 393 -10.09 21.52 0.93
CA ARG A 393 -10.75 20.69 -0.09
C ARG A 393 -9.94 19.49 -0.62
N GLU A 394 -8.96 19.01 0.12
CA GLU A 394 -8.09 17.87 -0.23
C GLU A 394 -8.18 16.76 0.82
N CYS A 395 -9.36 16.50 1.33
CA CYS A 395 -9.56 15.99 2.69
C CYS A 395 -9.70 14.48 2.78
N GLY A 396 -9.43 13.72 1.76
CA GLY A 396 -9.52 12.27 1.84
C GLY A 396 -10.08 11.63 0.58
N PHE A 397 -10.46 10.38 0.71
CA PHE A 397 -11.01 9.59 -0.39
C PHE A 397 -11.93 8.49 0.12
N CYS A 398 -12.83 8.05 -0.75
CA CYS A 398 -13.64 6.86 -0.59
C CYS A 398 -13.11 5.75 -1.49
N GLU A 399 -13.02 4.51 -0.98
CA GLU A 399 -12.77 3.31 -1.75
C GLU A 399 -14.02 2.43 -1.74
N VAL A 400 -14.42 1.95 -2.91
CA VAL A 400 -15.54 1.03 -3.09
C VAL A 400 -15.05 -0.19 -3.84
N ILE A 401 -15.22 -1.38 -3.26
CA ILE A 401 -14.82 -2.65 -3.88
C ILE A 401 -16.08 -3.46 -4.16
N PHE A 402 -16.24 -3.92 -5.39
CA PHE A 402 -17.39 -4.68 -5.82
C PHE A 402 -17.02 -5.87 -6.72
N GLY A 403 -17.96 -6.78 -6.91
CA GLY A 403 -17.81 -7.94 -7.80
C GLY A 403 -17.80 -9.26 -7.05
N GLY A 404 -16.64 -9.89 -6.85
CA GLY A 404 -16.56 -11.26 -6.34
C GLY A 404 -17.04 -12.28 -7.37
N ARG A 405 -16.76 -12.05 -8.66
CA ARG A 405 -17.26 -12.83 -9.80
C ARG A 405 -16.22 -13.79 -10.36
N ASN A 406 -16.68 -14.78 -11.13
CA ASN A 406 -15.80 -15.77 -11.74
C ASN A 406 -15.40 -15.39 -13.17
N SER A 407 -16.04 -14.39 -13.76
CA SER A 407 -15.77 -13.96 -15.14
C SER A 407 -15.80 -12.43 -15.29
N PRO A 408 -15.05 -11.88 -16.27
CA PRO A 408 -15.12 -10.45 -16.61
C PRO A 408 -16.52 -10.01 -17.07
N CYS A 409 -17.29 -10.89 -17.73
CA CYS A 409 -18.66 -10.58 -18.17
C CYS A 409 -19.62 -10.34 -17.00
N GLU A 410 -19.54 -11.16 -15.95
CA GLU A 410 -20.35 -10.99 -14.74
C GLU A 410 -19.95 -9.69 -14.02
N LEU A 411 -18.65 -9.42 -13.91
CA LEU A 411 -18.13 -8.21 -13.28
C LEU A 411 -18.53 -6.95 -14.07
N ARG A 412 -18.57 -7.04 -15.40
CA ARG A 412 -19.08 -5.97 -16.27
C ARG A 412 -20.57 -5.68 -16.00
N SER A 413 -21.40 -6.72 -15.86
CA SER A 413 -22.82 -6.54 -15.52
C SER A 413 -22.99 -5.84 -14.17
N ASP A 414 -22.15 -6.16 -13.17
CA ASP A 414 -22.16 -5.47 -11.88
C ASP A 414 -21.73 -3.99 -12.03
N LEU A 415 -20.72 -3.71 -12.83
CA LEU A 415 -20.27 -2.35 -13.13
C LEU A 415 -21.39 -1.52 -13.80
N GLU A 416 -22.09 -2.09 -14.78
CA GLU A 416 -23.21 -1.44 -15.49
C GLU A 416 -24.34 -1.07 -14.51
N LYS A 417 -24.72 -2.01 -13.64
CA LYS A 417 -25.75 -1.78 -12.62
C LYS A 417 -25.34 -0.72 -11.62
N LEU A 418 -24.08 -0.80 -11.14
CA LEU A 418 -23.55 0.16 -10.18
C LEU A 418 -23.49 1.57 -10.79
N ALA A 419 -22.99 1.72 -12.01
CA ALA A 419 -22.92 3.00 -12.70
C ALA A 419 -24.30 3.60 -12.97
N SER A 420 -25.28 2.77 -13.34
CA SER A 420 -26.67 3.21 -13.54
C SER A 420 -27.34 3.67 -12.24
N SER A 421 -26.96 3.06 -11.11
CA SER A 421 -27.53 3.40 -9.80
C SER A 421 -26.87 4.63 -9.16
N PHE A 422 -25.63 4.94 -9.54
CA PHE A 422 -24.84 6.04 -8.98
C PHE A 422 -24.21 6.91 -10.08
N PRO A 423 -25.03 7.51 -10.98
CA PRO A 423 -24.53 8.28 -12.12
C PRO A 423 -23.76 9.55 -11.73
N ASP A 424 -24.07 10.13 -10.56
CA ASP A 424 -23.39 11.32 -10.04
C ASP A 424 -22.02 10.98 -9.38
N VAL A 425 -21.75 9.70 -9.12
CA VAL A 425 -20.48 9.22 -8.53
C VAL A 425 -19.58 8.61 -9.60
N ILE A 426 -20.16 7.85 -10.53
CA ILE A 426 -19.44 7.16 -11.59
C ILE A 426 -19.61 7.90 -12.91
N GLU A 427 -18.73 8.86 -13.15
CA GLU A 427 -18.75 9.65 -14.39
C GLU A 427 -18.51 8.78 -15.63
N PRO A 428 -19.04 9.15 -16.82
CA PRO A 428 -18.89 8.37 -18.05
C PRO A 428 -17.43 8.06 -18.43
N ALA A 429 -16.53 9.03 -18.24
CA ALA A 429 -15.10 8.84 -18.55
C ALA A 429 -14.47 7.79 -17.64
N PHE A 430 -14.82 7.79 -16.36
CA PHE A 430 -14.37 6.82 -15.37
C PHE A 430 -14.92 5.42 -15.66
N TYR A 431 -16.22 5.34 -16.00
CA TYR A 431 -16.87 4.11 -16.43
C TYR A 431 -16.17 3.48 -17.66
N ASN A 432 -15.91 4.29 -18.69
CA ASN A 432 -15.25 3.81 -19.92
C ASN A 432 -13.85 3.25 -19.63
N ASN A 433 -13.08 3.92 -18.77
CA ASN A 433 -11.77 3.43 -18.33
C ASN A 433 -11.90 2.06 -17.60
N ALA A 434 -12.88 1.93 -16.72
CA ALA A 434 -13.14 0.67 -16.02
C ALA A 434 -13.51 -0.47 -17.00
N VAL A 435 -14.33 -0.18 -18.02
CA VAL A 435 -14.69 -1.14 -19.09
C VAL A 435 -13.46 -1.56 -19.90
N GLU A 436 -12.58 -0.62 -20.23
CA GLU A 436 -11.33 -0.94 -20.92
C GLU A 436 -10.44 -1.89 -20.10
N MET A 437 -10.31 -1.63 -18.80
CA MET A 437 -9.54 -2.49 -17.89
C MET A 437 -10.13 -3.90 -17.81
N LEU A 438 -11.47 -4.06 -17.79
CA LEU A 438 -12.11 -5.38 -17.84
C LEU A 438 -11.77 -6.17 -19.10
N GLY A 439 -11.57 -5.51 -20.24
CA GLY A 439 -11.11 -6.14 -21.48
C GLY A 439 -9.67 -6.67 -21.42
N MET A 440 -8.94 -6.32 -20.36
CA MET A 440 -7.57 -6.75 -20.16
C MET A 440 -7.41 -7.90 -19.14
N MET A 441 -8.47 -8.25 -18.41
CA MET A 441 -8.48 -9.27 -17.36
C MET A 441 -8.51 -10.72 -17.89
#